data_c9fac7f8505060789b9d075ff26024d0
#
_entry.id   c9fac7f8505060789b9d075ff26024d0
#
_cell.length_a   1.000
_cell.length_b   1.000
_cell.length_c   1.000
_cell.angle_alpha   90.00
_cell.angle_beta   90.00
_cell.angle_gamma   90.00
#
_symmetry.space_group_name_H-M   'P 1'
#
loop_
_entity.id
_entity.type
_entity.pdbx_description
1 polymer ?
#
loop_
_entity_poly.entity_id
_entity_poly.type
_entity_poly.pdbx_seq_one_letter_code
_entity_poly.pdbx_strand_id
1 'polypeptide(L)'
;MRATIGLILVAVGVAGCGAPDDGRLAVTGTVKFKGQPIKDGASVEFVSNEPNGSAATVLTAAGAFKVPKENGLKPGKYLVRVSAGDGKTAANPVDPEAPPGPGGGTNIISKELVPADWNRNSKQQVTVTKDGPNKFEFDIP
;
A
#
# COMPACT_ATOMS: atom_id res chain seq x y z
N MET A 1 19.85 67.16 -8.09
CA MET A 1 18.56 66.46 -7.94
C MET A 1 18.83 64.96 -8.15
N ARG A 2 18.82 64.18 -7.08
CA ARG A 2 19.00 62.72 -7.11
C ARG A 2 17.66 62.07 -6.71
N ALA A 3 16.99 61.41 -7.66
CA ALA A 3 15.75 60.68 -7.43
C ALA A 3 16.09 59.24 -7.03
N THR A 4 15.74 58.86 -5.81
CA THR A 4 15.87 57.50 -5.30
C THR A 4 14.57 56.77 -5.59
N ILE A 5 14.61 55.77 -6.48
CA ILE A 5 13.47 54.88 -6.78
C ILE A 5 13.51 53.74 -5.76
N GLY A 6 12.54 53.74 -4.86
CA GLY A 6 12.35 52.66 -3.91
C GLY A 6 11.67 51.45 -4.56
N LEU A 7 12.36 50.31 -4.57
CA LEU A 7 11.83 49.02 -5.04
C LEU A 7 10.99 48.39 -3.93
N ILE A 8 9.66 48.33 -4.09
CA ILE A 8 8.75 47.65 -3.20
C ILE A 8 8.71 46.17 -3.60
N LEU A 9 9.30 45.33 -2.77
CA LEU A 9 9.24 43.85 -2.90
C LEU A 9 7.92 43.33 -2.32
N VAL A 10 6.97 43.00 -3.16
CA VAL A 10 5.72 42.35 -2.74
C VAL A 10 5.99 40.86 -2.53
N ALA A 11 6.05 40.43 -1.28
CA ALA A 11 6.11 39.01 -0.93
C ALA A 11 4.70 38.38 -1.08
N VAL A 12 4.49 37.64 -2.14
CA VAL A 12 3.27 36.80 -2.31
C VAL A 12 3.41 35.58 -1.41
N GLY A 13 2.74 35.61 -0.26
CA GLY A 13 2.60 34.46 0.61
C GLY A 13 1.69 33.41 -0.05
N VAL A 14 2.25 32.28 -0.47
CA VAL A 14 1.48 31.11 -0.90
C VAL A 14 0.89 30.47 0.35
N ALA A 15 -0.36 30.80 0.69
CA ALA A 15 -1.13 30.06 1.66
C ALA A 15 -1.44 28.70 1.06
N GLY A 16 -0.63 27.69 1.38
CA GLY A 16 -0.92 26.30 1.05
C GLY A 16 -2.16 25.88 1.81
N CYS A 17 -3.29 25.71 1.14
CA CYS A 17 -4.45 25.00 1.66
C CYS A 17 -4.04 23.54 1.90
N GLY A 18 -3.53 23.24 3.11
CA GLY A 18 -3.37 21.86 3.55
C GLY A 18 -4.77 21.26 3.67
N ALA A 19 -5.03 20.14 3.00
CA ALA A 19 -6.23 19.37 3.23
C ALA A 19 -6.35 19.05 4.73
N PRO A 20 -7.56 19.05 5.31
CA PRO A 20 -7.74 18.74 6.71
C PRO A 20 -7.13 17.37 7.02
N ASP A 21 -6.40 17.29 8.14
CA ASP A 21 -5.80 16.04 8.60
C ASP A 21 -6.92 15.07 9.02
N ASP A 22 -7.17 14.06 8.21
CA ASP A 22 -8.19 13.05 8.45
C ASP A 22 -7.75 11.95 9.43
N GLY A 23 -6.60 12.13 10.09
CA GLY A 23 -6.03 11.22 11.08
C GLY A 23 -5.39 9.97 10.47
N ARG A 24 -5.16 9.94 9.16
CA ARG A 24 -4.44 8.85 8.52
C ARG A 24 -2.94 8.94 8.77
N LEU A 25 -2.30 7.79 8.86
CA LEU A 25 -0.89 7.64 9.15
C LEU A 25 -0.22 6.85 8.03
N ALA A 26 0.98 7.26 7.66
CA ALA A 26 1.80 6.49 6.73
C ALA A 26 2.20 5.16 7.38
N VAL A 27 2.25 4.11 6.58
CA VAL A 27 2.70 2.78 6.99
C VAL A 27 3.80 2.32 6.06
N THR A 28 4.85 1.76 6.59
CA THR A 28 5.98 1.21 5.82
C THR A 28 6.34 -0.17 6.31
N GLY A 29 7.05 -0.94 5.51
CA GLY A 29 7.56 -2.20 5.98
C GLY A 29 8.27 -3.02 4.93
N THR A 30 8.59 -4.24 5.32
CA THR A 30 9.25 -5.23 4.46
C THR A 30 8.52 -6.56 4.55
N VAL A 31 8.56 -7.30 3.46
CA VAL A 31 8.03 -8.66 3.37
C VAL A 31 9.13 -9.57 2.86
N LYS A 32 9.40 -10.63 3.60
CA LYS A 32 10.26 -11.73 3.19
C LYS A 32 9.40 -12.96 2.93
N PHE A 33 9.82 -13.75 1.97
CA PHE A 33 9.26 -15.06 1.69
C PHE A 33 10.38 -16.08 1.63
N LYS A 34 10.35 -17.08 2.51
CA LYS A 34 11.41 -18.08 2.67
C LYS A 34 12.80 -17.45 2.90
N GLY A 35 12.82 -16.41 3.76
CA GLY A 35 14.06 -15.70 4.12
C GLY A 35 14.61 -14.73 3.08
N GLN A 36 13.96 -14.58 1.92
CA GLN A 36 14.35 -13.65 0.87
C GLN A 36 13.30 -12.52 0.72
N PRO A 37 13.69 -11.32 0.27
CA PRO A 37 12.71 -10.29 -0.06
C PRO A 37 11.68 -10.85 -1.02
N ILE A 38 10.37 -10.61 -0.74
CA ILE A 38 9.33 -11.06 -1.64
C ILE A 38 9.49 -10.37 -3.01
N LYS A 39 9.08 -11.03 -4.06
CA LYS A 39 9.17 -10.48 -5.43
C LYS A 39 8.37 -9.18 -5.57
N ASP A 40 8.75 -8.37 -6.54
CA ASP A 40 8.05 -7.14 -6.90
C ASP A 40 6.61 -7.42 -7.34
N GLY A 41 5.71 -6.51 -6.99
CA GLY A 41 4.30 -6.63 -7.34
C GLY A 41 3.51 -7.59 -6.45
N ALA A 42 4.09 -8.12 -5.37
CA ALA A 42 3.29 -8.77 -4.33
C ALA A 42 2.40 -7.72 -3.65
N SER A 43 1.16 -8.08 -3.35
CA SER A 43 0.24 -7.18 -2.66
C SER A 43 0.26 -7.41 -1.16
N VAL A 44 0.27 -6.31 -0.41
CA VAL A 44 0.05 -6.29 1.04
C VAL A 44 -1.24 -5.55 1.30
N GLU A 45 -2.21 -6.22 1.88
CA GLU A 45 -3.53 -5.70 2.19
C GLU A 45 -3.69 -5.56 3.71
N PHE A 46 -4.14 -4.39 4.14
CA PHE A 46 -4.52 -4.09 5.52
C PHE A 46 -6.02 -3.92 5.58
N VAL A 47 -6.70 -4.76 6.34
CA VAL A 47 -8.16 -4.74 6.52
C VAL A 47 -8.47 -4.44 7.97
N SER A 48 -9.20 -3.37 8.25
CA SER A 48 -9.63 -3.07 9.60
C SER A 48 -10.64 -4.09 10.10
N ASN A 49 -10.51 -4.46 11.37
CA ASN A 49 -11.52 -5.26 12.07
C ASN A 49 -12.68 -4.42 12.60
N GLU A 50 -12.63 -3.08 12.46
CA GLU A 50 -13.66 -2.18 12.94
C GLU A 50 -14.65 -1.81 11.83
N PRO A 51 -15.94 -1.62 12.13
CA PRO A 51 -16.99 -1.41 11.13
C PRO A 51 -16.78 -0.20 10.20
N ASN A 52 -16.07 0.84 10.68
CA ASN A 52 -15.76 2.05 9.91
C ASN A 52 -14.24 2.26 9.76
N GLY A 53 -13.49 1.18 9.87
CA GLY A 53 -12.04 1.22 9.75
C GLY A 53 -11.59 1.47 8.31
N SER A 54 -10.39 2.01 8.18
CA SER A 54 -9.74 2.17 6.88
C SER A 54 -9.21 0.83 6.37
N ALA A 55 -9.01 0.75 5.07
CA ALA A 55 -8.28 -0.34 4.44
C ALA A 55 -7.23 0.24 3.50
N ALA A 56 -6.16 -0.47 3.26
CA ALA A 56 -5.16 -0.10 2.28
C ALA A 56 -4.58 -1.35 1.62
N THR A 57 -4.32 -1.26 0.34
CA THR A 57 -3.58 -2.25 -0.43
C THR A 57 -2.39 -1.58 -1.08
N VAL A 58 -1.23 -2.18 -0.98
CA VAL A 58 0.02 -1.65 -1.55
C VAL A 58 0.81 -2.78 -2.19
N LEU A 59 1.54 -2.45 -3.26
CA LEU A 59 2.43 -3.40 -3.92
C LEU A 59 3.86 -3.26 -3.37
N THR A 60 4.55 -4.38 -3.32
CA THR A 60 5.97 -4.41 -2.90
C THR A 60 6.90 -4.07 -4.07
N ALA A 61 8.02 -3.43 -3.72
CA ALA A 61 9.18 -3.24 -4.59
C ALA A 61 10.43 -3.63 -3.80
N ALA A 62 11.23 -4.54 -4.32
CA ALA A 62 12.40 -5.10 -3.63
C ALA A 62 12.09 -5.60 -2.20
N GLY A 63 10.93 -6.21 -2.03
CA GLY A 63 10.44 -6.69 -0.74
C GLY A 63 9.97 -5.60 0.23
N ALA A 64 10.05 -4.32 -0.13
CA ALA A 64 9.57 -3.21 0.70
C ALA A 64 8.20 -2.71 0.23
N PHE A 65 7.44 -2.13 1.15
CA PHE A 65 6.18 -1.45 0.84
C PHE A 65 6.07 -0.12 1.58
N LYS A 66 5.31 0.82 1.01
CA LYS A 66 5.01 2.11 1.62
C LYS A 66 3.59 2.53 1.28
N VAL A 67 2.77 2.71 2.28
CA VAL A 67 1.47 3.36 2.18
C VAL A 67 1.68 4.82 2.59
N PRO A 68 1.56 5.78 1.67
CA PRO A 68 1.71 7.19 2.01
C PRO A 68 0.55 7.68 2.88
N LYS A 69 0.73 8.81 3.58
CA LYS A 69 -0.26 9.34 4.52
C LYS A 69 -1.63 9.57 3.87
N GLU A 70 -1.65 10.02 2.63
CA GLU A 70 -2.88 10.33 1.87
C GLU A 70 -3.79 9.10 1.71
N ASN A 71 -3.17 7.91 1.55
CA ASN A 71 -3.84 6.62 1.46
C ASN A 71 -3.62 5.76 2.71
N GLY A 72 -3.13 6.39 3.78
CA GLY A 72 -2.71 5.74 5.00
C GLY A 72 -3.84 5.14 5.82
N LEU A 73 -3.47 4.56 6.93
CA LEU A 73 -4.38 3.89 7.83
C LEU A 73 -4.69 4.77 9.04
N LYS A 74 -5.91 4.72 9.55
CA LYS A 74 -6.26 5.31 10.85
C LYS A 74 -5.68 4.46 11.98
N PRO A 75 -5.43 5.04 13.17
CA PRO A 75 -5.06 4.23 14.33
C PRO A 75 -6.07 3.10 14.56
N GLY A 76 -5.59 1.89 14.83
CA GLY A 76 -6.45 0.72 15.03
C GLY A 76 -5.75 -0.60 14.75
N LYS A 77 -6.50 -1.69 14.85
CA LYS A 77 -6.02 -3.05 14.57
C LYS A 77 -6.41 -3.47 13.15
N TYR A 78 -5.46 -4.06 12.45
CA TYR A 78 -5.61 -4.49 11.07
C TYR A 78 -5.22 -5.94 10.89
N LEU A 79 -6.05 -6.68 10.18
CA LEU A 79 -5.67 -7.96 9.60
C LEU A 79 -4.79 -7.70 8.38
N VAL A 80 -3.68 -8.41 8.28
CA VAL A 80 -2.76 -8.28 7.15
C VAL A 80 -2.87 -9.52 6.27
N ARG A 81 -3.00 -9.31 4.98
CA ARG A 81 -2.95 -10.35 3.96
C ARG A 81 -1.84 -10.04 2.96
N VAL A 82 -1.13 -11.07 2.55
CA VAL A 82 -0.10 -10.95 1.52
C VAL A 82 -0.45 -11.90 0.38
N SER A 83 -0.31 -11.43 -0.85
CA SER A 83 -0.54 -12.23 -2.06
C SER A 83 0.58 -11.99 -3.05
N ALA A 84 1.08 -13.05 -3.63
CA ALA A 84 2.12 -12.98 -4.65
C ALA A 84 1.92 -14.11 -5.66
N GLY A 85 1.61 -13.77 -6.89
CA GLY A 85 1.54 -14.74 -7.96
C GLY A 85 2.94 -15.16 -8.45
N ASP A 86 3.08 -16.33 -9.03
CA ASP A 86 4.35 -16.84 -9.60
C ASP A 86 4.77 -16.11 -10.90
N GLY A 87 3.85 -15.36 -11.50
CA GLY A 87 4.09 -14.62 -12.74
C GLY A 87 4.28 -15.51 -13.98
N LYS A 88 4.09 -16.81 -13.86
CA LYS A 88 4.38 -17.79 -14.90
C LYS A 88 3.17 -18.65 -15.26
N THR A 89 2.31 -18.93 -14.30
CA THR A 89 1.16 -19.82 -14.48
C THR A 89 -0.03 -19.02 -14.96
N ALA A 90 -0.50 -19.31 -16.17
CA ALA A 90 -1.83 -18.89 -16.59
C ALA A 90 -2.86 -19.70 -15.80
N ALA A 91 -3.77 -19.04 -15.14
CA ALA A 91 -4.79 -19.70 -14.30
C ALA A 91 -5.96 -20.22 -15.10
N ASN A 92 -5.89 -20.58 -16.13
CA ASN A 92 -6.82 -21.36 -16.94
C ASN A 92 -6.26 -21.38 -18.38
N PRO A 93 -6.23 -22.46 -19.07
CA PRO A 93 -6.19 -22.43 -20.52
C PRO A 93 -7.56 -21.89 -20.98
N VAL A 94 -7.81 -20.62 -20.70
CA VAL A 94 -9.02 -19.95 -21.13
C VAL A 94 -8.88 -19.74 -22.61
N ASP A 95 -9.94 -20.14 -23.30
CA ASP A 95 -10.29 -19.73 -24.61
C ASP A 95 -9.70 -18.35 -24.93
N PRO A 96 -8.76 -18.25 -25.88
CA PRO A 96 -8.16 -16.97 -26.25
C PRO A 96 -9.19 -15.94 -26.75
N GLU A 97 -10.42 -16.35 -27.02
CA GLU A 97 -11.54 -15.51 -27.43
C GLU A 97 -12.40 -15.00 -26.24
N ALA A 98 -12.12 -15.45 -25.01
CA ALA A 98 -12.88 -14.96 -23.86
C ALA A 98 -12.62 -13.45 -23.61
N PRO A 99 -13.66 -12.64 -23.44
CA PRO A 99 -13.49 -11.22 -23.19
C PRO A 99 -12.70 -10.98 -21.87
N PRO A 100 -11.90 -9.92 -21.79
CA PRO A 100 -11.20 -9.56 -20.56
C PRO A 100 -12.20 -9.45 -19.41
N GLY A 101 -11.79 -9.93 -18.23
CA GLY A 101 -12.60 -9.82 -17.03
C GLY A 101 -12.96 -8.37 -16.67
N PRO A 102 -13.94 -8.15 -15.78
CA PRO A 102 -14.32 -6.82 -15.31
C PRO A 102 -13.10 -6.11 -14.73
N GLY A 103 -12.64 -5.03 -15.35
CA GLY A 103 -11.44 -4.29 -14.98
C GLY A 103 -10.32 -4.29 -16.02
N GLY A 104 -10.49 -4.93 -17.17
CA GLY A 104 -9.55 -4.88 -18.31
C GLY A 104 -8.22 -5.61 -18.07
N GLY A 105 -8.13 -6.40 -17.00
CA GLY A 105 -6.96 -7.24 -16.72
C GLY A 105 -6.91 -8.46 -17.64
N THR A 106 -5.71 -8.92 -17.97
CA THR A 106 -5.52 -10.22 -18.60
C THR A 106 -6.03 -11.32 -17.69
N ASN A 107 -6.72 -12.34 -18.25
CA ASN A 107 -7.20 -13.52 -17.51
C ASN A 107 -6.05 -14.43 -17.02
N ILE A 108 -4.86 -13.88 -16.81
CA ILE A 108 -3.72 -14.60 -16.26
C ILE A 108 -3.83 -14.54 -14.74
N ILE A 109 -4.34 -15.58 -14.13
CA ILE A 109 -4.25 -15.77 -12.69
C ILE A 109 -2.94 -16.51 -12.43
N SER A 110 -1.96 -15.82 -11.91
CA SER A 110 -0.74 -16.46 -11.45
C SER A 110 -1.02 -17.39 -10.27
N LYS A 111 -0.36 -18.54 -10.24
CA LYS A 111 -0.42 -19.43 -9.08
C LYS A 111 0.04 -18.65 -7.84
N GLU A 112 -0.77 -18.67 -6.79
CA GLU A 112 -0.44 -18.04 -5.52
C GLU A 112 0.76 -18.74 -4.87
N LEU A 113 1.78 -17.96 -4.52
CA LEU A 113 3.00 -18.45 -3.86
C LEU A 113 2.91 -18.38 -2.35
N VAL A 114 2.14 -17.43 -1.83
CA VAL A 114 2.01 -17.19 -0.39
C VAL A 114 1.10 -18.24 0.23
N PRO A 115 1.49 -18.86 1.35
CA PRO A 115 0.64 -19.82 2.05
C PRO A 115 -0.71 -19.21 2.46
N ALA A 116 -1.75 -20.04 2.50
CA ALA A 116 -3.10 -19.60 2.82
C ALA A 116 -3.19 -18.87 4.17
N ASP A 117 -2.35 -19.24 5.14
CA ASP A 117 -2.30 -18.64 6.49
C ASP A 117 -1.74 -17.22 6.52
N TRP A 118 -1.18 -16.77 5.43
CA TRP A 118 -0.75 -15.38 5.20
C TRP A 118 -1.60 -14.65 4.17
N ASN A 119 -2.51 -15.36 3.51
CA ASN A 119 -3.39 -14.85 2.46
C ASN A 119 -4.86 -14.95 2.91
N ARG A 120 -5.65 -15.80 2.26
CA ARG A 120 -7.10 -15.92 2.47
C ARG A 120 -7.50 -16.31 3.89
N ASN A 121 -6.68 -17.09 4.58
CA ASN A 121 -6.89 -17.53 5.95
C ASN A 121 -5.98 -16.79 6.94
N SER A 122 -5.46 -15.62 6.56
CA SER A 122 -4.52 -14.89 7.40
C SER A 122 -5.11 -14.57 8.77
N LYS A 123 -4.27 -14.74 9.78
CA LYS A 123 -4.52 -14.33 11.16
C LYS A 123 -3.48 -13.29 11.62
N GLN A 124 -2.67 -12.80 10.69
CA GLN A 124 -1.64 -11.82 10.99
C GLN A 124 -2.29 -10.49 11.31
N GLN A 125 -1.94 -9.91 12.45
CA GLN A 125 -2.49 -8.64 12.90
C GLN A 125 -1.39 -7.66 13.23
N VAL A 126 -1.63 -6.41 12.91
CA VAL A 126 -0.78 -5.28 13.30
C VAL A 126 -1.64 -4.20 13.94
N THR A 127 -1.01 -3.37 14.76
CA THR A 127 -1.66 -2.19 15.34
C THR A 127 -0.98 -0.94 14.81
N VAL A 128 -1.75 -0.07 14.18
CA VAL A 128 -1.32 1.26 13.75
C VAL A 128 -1.57 2.21 14.91
N THR A 129 -0.55 2.94 15.33
CA THR A 129 -0.62 3.85 16.47
C THR A 129 -0.27 5.28 16.06
N LYS A 130 -0.88 6.24 16.73
CA LYS A 130 -0.71 7.66 16.42
C LYS A 130 0.71 8.16 16.68
N ASP A 131 1.38 7.62 17.69
CA ASP A 131 2.67 8.09 18.19
C ASP A 131 3.83 7.15 17.87
N GLY A 132 3.58 6.08 17.10
CA GLY A 132 4.56 5.05 16.81
C GLY A 132 5.13 5.09 15.39
N PRO A 133 6.32 4.52 15.19
CA PRO A 133 6.76 4.20 13.85
C PRO A 133 5.88 3.05 13.33
N ASN A 134 4.94 3.35 12.45
CA ASN A 134 4.10 2.33 11.81
C ASN A 134 4.91 1.60 10.73
N LYS A 135 5.92 0.88 11.18
CA LYS A 135 6.84 0.09 10.38
C LYS A 135 6.70 -1.38 10.75
N PHE A 136 6.39 -2.22 9.78
CA PHE A 136 6.13 -3.64 10.00
C PHE A 136 7.06 -4.50 9.16
N GLU A 137 7.44 -5.65 9.73
CA GLU A 137 8.27 -6.64 9.05
C GLU A 137 7.50 -7.97 9.05
N PHE A 138 7.30 -8.54 7.87
CA PHE A 138 6.61 -9.81 7.69
C PHE A 138 7.60 -10.83 7.14
N ASP A 139 7.72 -11.97 7.82
CA ASP A 139 8.54 -13.09 7.37
C ASP A 139 7.63 -14.31 7.13
N ILE A 140 7.42 -14.61 5.87
CA ILE A 140 6.55 -15.69 5.40
C ILE A 140 7.43 -16.93 5.19
N PRO A 141 7.16 -18.05 5.87
CA PRO A 141 7.93 -19.27 5.80
C PRO A 141 7.96 -19.95 4.43
#